data_44c124aad47d9d3a5d8531cee0a819e1
#
_entry.id   44c124aad47d9d3a5d8531cee0a819e1
#
_cell.length_a   1.000
_cell.length_b   1.000
_cell.length_c   1.000
_cell.angle_alpha   90.00
_cell.angle_beta   90.00
_cell.angle_gamma   90.00
#
_symmetry.space_group_name_H-M   'P 1'
#
loop_
_entity.id
_entity.type
_entity.pdbx_description
1 polymer ?
#
loop_
_entity_poly.entity_id
_entity_poly.type
_entity_poly.pdbx_seq_one_letter_code
_entity_poly.pdbx_strand_id
1 'polypeptide(L)'
;MLHIYRQITALDRCRPVVIAQKREQAERYPFEPVYVVAKPTTHFLRRFWFRKVRDAPWQISGAELHALLRVLAKTDARLLHIYFGHIAVHLLPLIRAWTKPSIVSFHGADVLVDMDKPAFRNATRQMLEAVKLVLVRSESLRRAVIHLGCDEKKIEVQRSGVPLDDFPFRERSFPPRNRGGAWRFVQACRLIEKKGLPVTLRVFASFVRNYPDATLTIAGEGPLLAQLRELARELKIDNSVSFTGFISQDQLRDIFYASHIFLHPSETGRDGNQEGIPNSMLEAMASGLPVFATQHGGIPEAIENGVSGVLVPERDDKALVRALFEAAQDRHFLSGIGRAGAEAVAEKFDQSTQVRRLEDIYLRLIGRSD
;
A
#
# COMPACT_ATOMS: atom_id res chain seq x y z
N MET A 1 -7.79 0.74 -0.97
CA MET A 1 -8.76 0.45 -2.08
C MET A 1 -8.50 1.33 -3.30
N LEU A 2 -8.10 2.60 -3.15
CA LEU A 2 -7.87 3.53 -4.27
C LEU A 2 -6.95 2.97 -5.37
N HIS A 3 -5.82 2.35 -5.01
CA HIS A 3 -4.87 1.76 -5.97
C HIS A 3 -5.48 0.62 -6.80
N ILE A 4 -6.40 -0.17 -6.23
CA ILE A 4 -7.11 -1.21 -6.99
C ILE A 4 -8.10 -0.56 -7.96
N TYR A 5 -8.83 0.45 -7.48
CA TYR A 5 -9.76 1.21 -8.32
C TYR A 5 -9.02 1.82 -9.52
N ARG A 6 -7.93 2.57 -9.28
CA ARG A 6 -7.07 3.12 -10.34
C ARG A 6 -6.58 2.07 -11.32
N GLN A 7 -6.20 0.89 -10.81
CA GLN A 7 -5.71 -0.21 -11.64
C GLN A 7 -6.80 -0.77 -12.55
N ILE A 8 -8.01 -1.03 -12.02
CA ILE A 8 -9.10 -1.62 -12.82
C ILE A 8 -9.74 -0.63 -13.79
N THR A 9 -9.79 0.67 -13.44
CA THR A 9 -10.35 1.71 -14.32
C THR A 9 -9.40 2.11 -15.44
N ALA A 10 -8.12 1.84 -15.33
CA ALA A 10 -7.11 2.13 -16.33
C ALA A 10 -6.85 0.97 -17.32
N LEU A 11 -7.54 -0.18 -17.16
CA LEU A 11 -7.46 -1.28 -18.12
C LEU A 11 -8.12 -0.87 -19.45
N ASP A 12 -7.42 -1.05 -20.55
CA ASP A 12 -7.85 -0.68 -21.90
C ASP A 12 -8.11 -1.91 -22.78
N ARG A 13 -7.20 -2.89 -22.78
CA ARG A 13 -7.28 -4.12 -23.58
C ARG A 13 -8.10 -5.23 -22.94
N CYS A 14 -8.39 -5.12 -21.65
CA CYS A 14 -9.17 -6.07 -20.88
C CYS A 14 -10.40 -5.39 -20.29
N ARG A 15 -11.58 -5.98 -20.48
CA ARG A 15 -12.81 -5.47 -19.88
C ARG A 15 -13.04 -6.06 -18.50
N PRO A 16 -12.82 -5.28 -17.42
CA PRO A 16 -12.98 -5.79 -16.07
C PRO A 16 -14.47 -5.84 -15.67
N VAL A 17 -14.79 -6.88 -14.89
CA VAL A 17 -16.07 -7.05 -14.19
C VAL A 17 -15.77 -7.20 -12.72
N VAL A 18 -16.39 -6.39 -11.88
CA VAL A 18 -16.16 -6.44 -10.43
C VAL A 18 -17.26 -7.28 -9.77
N ILE A 19 -16.84 -8.23 -8.94
CA ILE A 19 -17.74 -8.97 -8.04
C ILE A 19 -17.41 -8.55 -6.62
N ALA A 20 -18.40 -8.08 -5.88
CA ALA A 20 -18.25 -7.61 -4.50
C ALA A 20 -19.32 -8.23 -3.59
N GLN A 21 -19.03 -8.33 -2.30
CA GLN A 21 -20.02 -8.73 -1.30
C GLN A 21 -20.95 -7.58 -0.92
N LYS A 22 -20.46 -6.35 -1.05
CA LYS A 22 -21.17 -5.12 -0.74
C LYS A 22 -20.61 -3.98 -1.59
N ARG A 23 -21.45 -3.09 -2.03
CA ARG A 23 -21.05 -1.86 -2.74
C ARG A 23 -21.11 -0.69 -1.78
N GLU A 24 -19.98 -0.17 -1.40
CA GLU A 24 -19.84 0.99 -0.52
C GLU A 24 -19.17 2.13 -1.28
N GLN A 25 -19.52 3.38 -0.94
CA GLN A 25 -18.93 4.59 -1.53
C GLN A 25 -18.97 4.61 -3.07
N ALA A 26 -20.10 4.19 -3.68
CA ALA A 26 -20.25 4.11 -5.13
C ALA A 26 -20.04 5.46 -5.82
N GLU A 27 -20.43 6.56 -5.20
CA GLU A 27 -20.21 7.93 -5.70
C GLU A 27 -18.72 8.30 -5.77
N ARG A 28 -17.93 7.79 -4.82
CA ARG A 28 -16.50 8.06 -4.76
C ARG A 28 -15.69 7.16 -5.70
N TYR A 29 -16.18 5.94 -5.95
CA TYR A 29 -15.55 4.94 -6.81
C TYR A 29 -16.56 4.46 -7.86
N PRO A 30 -16.94 5.33 -8.82
CA PRO A 30 -17.88 4.98 -9.88
C PRO A 30 -17.26 3.93 -10.80
N PHE A 31 -17.91 2.78 -10.92
CA PHE A 31 -17.49 1.69 -11.79
C PHE A 31 -18.68 0.81 -12.17
N GLU A 32 -18.72 0.35 -13.42
CA GLU A 32 -19.67 -0.64 -13.92
C GLU A 32 -19.00 -1.58 -14.94
N PRO A 33 -19.38 -2.86 -15.00
CA PRO A 33 -20.41 -3.50 -14.18
C PRO A 33 -19.88 -4.01 -12.83
N VAL A 34 -20.68 -3.82 -11.77
CA VAL A 34 -20.44 -4.39 -10.43
C VAL A 34 -21.57 -5.36 -10.09
N TYR A 35 -21.22 -6.61 -9.83
CA TYR A 35 -22.17 -7.63 -9.38
C TYR A 35 -22.03 -7.82 -7.86
N VAL A 36 -23.11 -7.62 -7.14
CA VAL A 36 -23.12 -7.83 -5.69
C VAL A 36 -23.63 -9.23 -5.37
N VAL A 37 -22.76 -10.06 -4.80
CA VAL A 37 -23.11 -11.35 -4.26
C VAL A 37 -23.09 -11.25 -2.74
N ALA A 38 -24.24 -10.95 -2.15
CA ALA A 38 -24.38 -10.73 -0.72
C ALA A 38 -24.09 -12.02 0.08
N LYS A 39 -23.53 -11.87 1.26
CA LYS A 39 -23.37 -12.97 2.22
C LYS A 39 -24.73 -13.50 2.66
N PRO A 40 -24.91 -14.83 2.81
CA PRO A 40 -26.11 -15.39 3.41
C PRO A 40 -26.29 -14.86 4.83
N THR A 41 -27.53 -14.72 5.31
CA THR A 41 -27.83 -14.28 6.68
C THR A 41 -27.18 -15.20 7.74
N THR A 42 -26.98 -16.47 7.41
CA THR A 42 -26.34 -17.46 8.27
C THR A 42 -24.80 -17.40 8.28
N HIS A 43 -24.18 -16.47 7.53
CA HIS A 43 -22.71 -16.37 7.43
C HIS A 43 -22.02 -16.21 8.79
N PHE A 44 -22.67 -15.49 9.70
CA PHE A 44 -22.20 -15.24 11.06
C PHE A 44 -22.00 -16.56 11.85
N LEU A 45 -23.00 -17.47 11.82
CA LEU A 45 -22.92 -18.76 12.49
C LEU A 45 -21.81 -19.64 11.89
N ARG A 46 -21.70 -19.67 10.56
CA ARG A 46 -20.61 -20.36 9.87
C ARG A 46 -19.24 -19.82 10.25
N ARG A 47 -19.06 -18.48 10.24
CA ARG A 47 -17.81 -17.84 10.63
C ARG A 47 -17.42 -18.16 12.06
N PHE A 48 -18.40 -18.13 13.00
CA PHE A 48 -18.19 -18.51 14.39
C PHE A 48 -17.72 -19.97 14.50
N TRP A 49 -18.45 -20.90 13.83
CA TRP A 49 -18.13 -22.32 13.86
C TRP A 49 -16.72 -22.63 13.29
N PHE A 50 -16.36 -22.05 12.14
CA PHE A 50 -15.02 -22.21 11.57
C PHE A 50 -13.93 -21.69 12.51
N ARG A 51 -14.10 -20.50 13.09
CA ARG A 51 -13.07 -19.85 13.93
C ARG A 51 -12.98 -20.43 15.34
N LYS A 52 -14.10 -20.77 15.96
CA LYS A 52 -14.14 -21.19 17.37
C LYS A 52 -14.18 -22.69 17.57
N VAL A 53 -14.75 -23.44 16.64
CA VAL A 53 -14.91 -24.91 16.75
C VAL A 53 -13.86 -25.65 15.93
N ARG A 54 -13.60 -25.19 14.68
CA ARG A 54 -12.62 -25.83 13.79
C ARG A 54 -11.23 -25.23 13.83
N ASP A 55 -11.06 -24.07 14.43
CA ASP A 55 -9.84 -23.26 14.34
C ASP A 55 -9.26 -23.19 12.92
N ALA A 56 -10.13 -22.93 11.95
CA ALA A 56 -9.83 -22.94 10.53
C ALA A 56 -10.30 -21.66 9.84
N PRO A 57 -9.70 -21.28 8.70
CA PRO A 57 -10.17 -20.14 7.93
C PRO A 57 -11.57 -20.42 7.38
N TRP A 58 -12.43 -19.45 7.55
CA TRP A 58 -13.79 -19.51 7.04
C TRP A 58 -13.80 -19.43 5.50
N GLN A 59 -14.54 -20.36 4.86
CA GLN A 59 -14.71 -20.42 3.40
C GLN A 59 -16.17 -20.21 3.00
N ILE A 60 -16.40 -19.82 1.74
CA ILE A 60 -17.74 -19.63 1.17
C ILE A 60 -18.58 -20.90 1.25
N SER A 61 -19.90 -20.74 1.31
CA SER A 61 -20.87 -21.84 1.25
C SER A 61 -21.10 -22.31 -0.18
N GLY A 62 -21.72 -23.48 -0.33
CA GLY A 62 -22.14 -23.99 -1.64
C GLY A 62 -23.10 -23.02 -2.37
N ALA A 63 -23.99 -22.36 -1.65
CA ALA A 63 -24.91 -21.36 -2.22
C ALA A 63 -24.16 -20.13 -2.76
N GLU A 64 -23.17 -19.61 -1.99
CA GLU A 64 -22.29 -18.52 -2.45
C GLU A 64 -21.47 -18.94 -3.65
N LEU A 65 -20.90 -20.15 -3.64
CA LEU A 65 -20.18 -20.72 -4.78
C LEU A 65 -21.02 -20.73 -6.03
N HIS A 66 -22.25 -21.28 -5.97
CA HIS A 66 -23.15 -21.32 -7.12
C HIS A 66 -23.55 -19.91 -7.63
N ALA A 67 -23.74 -18.97 -6.71
CA ALA A 67 -24.05 -17.59 -7.08
C ALA A 67 -22.86 -16.93 -7.81
N LEU A 68 -21.64 -17.12 -7.33
CA LEU A 68 -20.42 -16.61 -7.96
C LEU A 68 -20.19 -17.24 -9.34
N LEU A 69 -20.32 -18.55 -9.47
CA LEU A 69 -20.18 -19.26 -10.75
C LEU A 69 -21.23 -18.80 -11.78
N ARG A 70 -22.46 -18.51 -11.36
CA ARG A 70 -23.50 -17.95 -12.24
C ARG A 70 -23.13 -16.57 -12.77
N VAL A 71 -22.57 -15.70 -11.93
CA VAL A 71 -22.09 -14.37 -12.37
C VAL A 71 -20.95 -14.53 -13.36
N LEU A 72 -19.96 -15.38 -13.07
CA LEU A 72 -18.83 -15.62 -13.95
C LEU A 72 -19.25 -16.21 -15.30
N ALA A 73 -20.24 -17.10 -15.34
CA ALA A 73 -20.80 -17.64 -16.57
C ALA A 73 -21.57 -16.56 -17.35
N LYS A 74 -22.43 -15.76 -16.67
CA LYS A 74 -23.21 -14.67 -17.29
C LYS A 74 -22.33 -13.62 -17.94
N THR A 75 -21.15 -13.35 -17.38
CA THR A 75 -20.22 -12.32 -17.85
C THR A 75 -19.19 -12.85 -18.85
N ASP A 76 -19.25 -14.14 -19.21
CA ASP A 76 -18.24 -14.85 -19.99
C ASP A 76 -16.81 -14.56 -19.50
N ALA A 77 -16.63 -14.55 -18.20
CA ALA A 77 -15.32 -14.27 -17.61
C ALA A 77 -14.30 -15.31 -18.08
N ARG A 78 -13.14 -14.85 -18.52
CA ARG A 78 -12.05 -15.70 -19.03
C ARG A 78 -10.91 -15.86 -18.04
N LEU A 79 -10.82 -14.97 -17.06
CA LEU A 79 -9.80 -14.94 -16.03
C LEU A 79 -10.44 -14.45 -14.72
N LEU A 80 -10.04 -15.03 -13.60
CA LEU A 80 -10.43 -14.62 -12.25
C LEU A 80 -9.22 -13.99 -11.55
N HIS A 81 -9.30 -12.70 -11.17
CA HIS A 81 -8.29 -12.04 -10.37
C HIS A 81 -8.83 -11.70 -8.99
N ILE A 82 -8.23 -12.29 -7.96
CA ILE A 82 -8.61 -12.10 -6.56
C ILE A 82 -7.57 -11.21 -5.88
N TYR A 83 -8.03 -10.08 -5.36
CA TYR A 83 -7.20 -9.18 -4.58
C TYR A 83 -7.20 -9.61 -3.12
N PHE A 84 -6.00 -9.70 -2.54
CA PHE A 84 -5.66 -10.12 -1.18
C PHE A 84 -5.71 -11.64 -0.93
N GLY A 85 -4.61 -12.16 -0.36
CA GLY A 85 -4.44 -13.59 -0.07
C GLY A 85 -5.50 -14.16 0.88
N HIS A 86 -5.87 -13.44 1.93
CA HIS A 86 -6.91 -13.90 2.87
C HIS A 86 -8.31 -13.99 2.22
N ILE A 87 -8.61 -13.16 1.22
CA ILE A 87 -9.84 -13.27 0.42
C ILE A 87 -9.76 -14.51 -0.48
N ALA A 88 -8.61 -14.78 -1.08
CA ALA A 88 -8.42 -15.97 -1.92
C ALA A 88 -8.57 -17.27 -1.10
N VAL A 89 -8.07 -17.31 0.14
CA VAL A 89 -8.30 -18.42 1.07
C VAL A 89 -9.80 -18.62 1.37
N HIS A 90 -10.53 -17.51 1.57
CA HIS A 90 -11.99 -17.56 1.74
C HIS A 90 -12.71 -18.08 0.48
N LEU A 91 -12.20 -17.74 -0.71
CA LEU A 91 -12.72 -18.14 -2.01
C LEU A 91 -12.10 -19.44 -2.55
N LEU A 92 -11.35 -20.21 -1.75
CA LEU A 92 -10.72 -21.45 -2.20
C LEU A 92 -11.69 -22.46 -2.86
N PRO A 93 -12.95 -22.64 -2.39
CA PRO A 93 -13.92 -23.48 -3.09
C PRO A 93 -14.23 -22.96 -4.51
N LEU A 94 -14.27 -21.65 -4.73
CA LEU A 94 -14.46 -21.04 -6.04
C LEU A 94 -13.24 -21.28 -6.94
N ILE A 95 -12.03 -21.06 -6.43
CA ILE A 95 -10.79 -21.27 -7.18
C ILE A 95 -10.70 -22.72 -7.68
N ARG A 96 -11.08 -23.69 -6.83
CA ARG A 96 -11.08 -25.12 -7.20
C ARG A 96 -12.16 -25.50 -8.21
N ALA A 97 -13.31 -24.86 -8.16
CA ALA A 97 -14.41 -25.12 -9.09
C ALA A 97 -14.26 -24.35 -10.42
N TRP A 98 -13.41 -23.35 -10.46
CA TRP A 98 -13.16 -22.52 -11.64
C TRP A 98 -12.16 -23.19 -12.58
N THR A 99 -12.56 -23.43 -13.84
CA THR A 99 -11.77 -24.20 -14.81
C THR A 99 -10.85 -23.34 -15.68
N LYS A 100 -11.03 -22.00 -15.67
CA LYS A 100 -10.20 -21.07 -16.41
C LYS A 100 -9.09 -20.48 -15.48
N PRO A 101 -8.09 -19.73 -15.98
CA PRO A 101 -7.03 -19.20 -15.14
C PRO A 101 -7.51 -18.35 -13.97
N SER A 102 -6.84 -18.47 -12.82
CA SER A 102 -7.05 -17.64 -11.64
C SER A 102 -5.74 -17.04 -11.15
N ILE A 103 -5.82 -15.79 -10.71
CA ILE A 103 -4.71 -15.00 -10.14
C ILE A 103 -5.08 -14.58 -8.73
N VAL A 104 -4.10 -14.57 -7.83
CA VAL A 104 -4.19 -13.87 -6.56
C VAL A 104 -3.13 -12.79 -6.47
N SER A 105 -3.50 -11.59 -5.96
CA SER A 105 -2.55 -10.51 -5.68
C SER A 105 -2.39 -10.31 -4.19
N PHE A 106 -1.12 -10.29 -3.73
CA PHE A 106 -0.77 -9.89 -2.37
C PHE A 106 -0.33 -8.43 -2.33
N HIS A 107 -0.79 -7.71 -1.28
CA HIS A 107 -0.63 -6.26 -1.17
C HIS A 107 0.15 -5.81 0.07
N GLY A 108 0.64 -6.71 0.89
CA GLY A 108 1.44 -6.46 2.09
C GLY A 108 0.96 -7.29 3.28
N ALA A 109 0.27 -6.69 4.22
CA ALA A 109 -0.18 -7.33 5.47
C ALA A 109 -1.00 -8.62 5.29
N ASP A 110 -1.62 -8.80 4.15
CA ASP A 110 -2.43 -9.96 3.81
C ASP A 110 -1.63 -11.26 3.66
N VAL A 111 -0.31 -11.20 3.58
CA VAL A 111 0.59 -12.36 3.63
C VAL A 111 0.66 -12.98 5.04
N LEU A 112 0.44 -12.19 6.08
CA LEU A 112 0.66 -12.59 7.48
C LEU A 112 -0.62 -12.88 8.26
N VAL A 113 -1.79 -12.78 7.64
CA VAL A 113 -3.07 -12.95 8.35
C VAL A 113 -3.20 -14.37 8.91
N ASP A 114 -3.27 -14.47 10.24
CA ASP A 114 -3.43 -15.73 11.00
C ASP A 114 -2.38 -16.82 10.67
N MET A 115 -1.16 -16.43 10.24
CA MET A 115 -0.10 -17.39 9.85
C MET A 115 0.54 -18.13 11.04
N ASP A 116 0.30 -17.70 12.26
CA ASP A 116 0.61 -18.41 13.50
C ASP A 116 -0.19 -19.72 13.64
N LYS A 117 -1.38 -19.81 13.00
CA LYS A 117 -2.29 -20.94 13.08
C LYS A 117 -2.02 -21.99 11.97
N PRO A 118 -1.75 -23.27 12.33
CA PRO A 118 -1.44 -24.30 11.34
C PRO A 118 -2.51 -24.49 10.25
N ALA A 119 -3.80 -24.42 10.62
CA ALA A 119 -4.90 -24.59 9.67
C ALA A 119 -4.96 -23.44 8.64
N PHE A 120 -4.62 -22.21 9.06
CA PHE A 120 -4.57 -21.06 8.16
C PHE A 120 -3.38 -21.16 7.20
N ARG A 121 -2.20 -21.55 7.69
CA ARG A 121 -1.03 -21.83 6.83
C ARG A 121 -1.33 -22.91 5.80
N ASN A 122 -1.97 -24.02 6.22
CA ASN A 122 -2.34 -25.09 5.30
C ASN A 122 -3.34 -24.64 4.24
N ALA A 123 -4.37 -23.87 4.63
CA ALA A 123 -5.35 -23.34 3.68
C ALA A 123 -4.70 -22.33 2.69
N THR A 124 -3.75 -21.53 3.16
CA THR A 124 -2.98 -20.63 2.30
C THR A 124 -2.13 -21.41 1.31
N ARG A 125 -1.44 -22.48 1.72
CA ARG A 125 -0.70 -23.37 0.81
C ARG A 125 -1.60 -23.99 -0.24
N GLN A 126 -2.74 -24.53 0.16
CA GLN A 126 -3.72 -25.10 -0.76
C GLN A 126 -4.26 -24.08 -1.77
N MET A 127 -4.42 -22.82 -1.35
CA MET A 127 -4.81 -21.74 -2.24
C MET A 127 -3.68 -21.39 -3.22
N LEU A 128 -2.43 -21.30 -2.75
CA LEU A 128 -1.25 -21.04 -3.60
C LEU A 128 -1.02 -22.17 -4.61
N GLU A 129 -1.27 -23.41 -4.24
CA GLU A 129 -1.24 -24.56 -5.16
C GLU A 129 -2.32 -24.47 -6.24
N ALA A 130 -3.53 -24.07 -5.85
CA ALA A 130 -4.71 -24.07 -6.72
C ALA A 130 -4.72 -22.93 -7.75
N VAL A 131 -4.14 -21.76 -7.43
CA VAL A 131 -4.10 -20.61 -8.36
C VAL A 131 -3.07 -20.82 -9.47
N LYS A 132 -3.34 -20.24 -10.64
CA LYS A 132 -2.43 -20.32 -11.79
C LYS A 132 -1.23 -19.40 -11.62
N LEU A 133 -1.44 -18.19 -11.06
CA LEU A 133 -0.41 -17.17 -10.89
C LEU A 133 -0.62 -16.39 -9.59
N VAL A 134 0.49 -15.98 -8.99
CA VAL A 134 0.52 -15.13 -7.80
C VAL A 134 1.21 -13.82 -8.17
N LEU A 135 0.54 -12.69 -7.95
CA LEU A 135 1.12 -11.37 -8.12
C LEU A 135 1.49 -10.78 -6.76
N VAL A 136 2.67 -10.22 -6.67
CA VAL A 136 3.17 -9.53 -5.47
C VAL A 136 3.62 -8.11 -5.81
N ARG A 137 3.54 -7.20 -4.85
CA ARG A 137 3.85 -5.78 -5.08
C ARG A 137 5.33 -5.43 -4.94
N SER A 138 6.14 -6.35 -4.40
CA SER A 138 7.56 -6.11 -4.12
C SER A 138 8.34 -7.44 -4.05
N GLU A 139 9.65 -7.38 -4.19
CA GLU A 139 10.53 -8.53 -3.98
C GLU A 139 10.52 -9.00 -2.51
N SER A 140 10.32 -8.08 -1.58
CA SER A 140 10.11 -8.42 -0.17
C SER A 140 8.88 -9.32 0.00
N LEU A 141 7.74 -8.98 -0.62
CA LEU A 141 6.54 -9.83 -0.62
C LEU A 141 6.74 -11.14 -1.38
N ARG A 142 7.53 -11.14 -2.47
CA ARG A 142 7.87 -12.35 -3.21
C ARG A 142 8.55 -13.36 -2.28
N ARG A 143 9.58 -12.92 -1.55
CA ARG A 143 10.27 -13.77 -0.56
C ARG A 143 9.32 -14.29 0.51
N ALA A 144 8.42 -13.45 1.02
CA ALA A 144 7.44 -13.87 2.02
C ALA A 144 6.48 -14.96 1.49
N VAL A 145 5.99 -14.82 0.25
CA VAL A 145 5.08 -15.80 -0.38
C VAL A 145 5.80 -17.11 -0.71
N ILE A 146 7.08 -17.08 -1.12
CA ILE A 146 7.92 -18.27 -1.28
C ILE A 146 8.05 -19.00 0.07
N HIS A 147 8.26 -18.26 1.16
CA HIS A 147 8.37 -18.83 2.52
C HIS A 147 7.07 -19.50 2.99
N LEU A 148 5.91 -19.07 2.47
CA LEU A 148 4.62 -19.73 2.69
C LEU A 148 4.46 -21.03 1.88
N GLY A 149 5.41 -21.35 1.00
CA GLY A 149 5.42 -22.58 0.19
C GLY A 149 4.87 -22.41 -1.22
N CYS A 150 4.80 -21.19 -1.75
CA CYS A 150 4.46 -20.98 -3.16
C CYS A 150 5.64 -21.37 -4.07
N ASP A 151 5.34 -22.06 -5.16
CA ASP A 151 6.33 -22.28 -6.23
C ASP A 151 6.75 -20.93 -6.82
N GLU A 152 8.04 -20.66 -6.81
CA GLU A 152 8.64 -19.42 -7.30
C GLU A 152 8.26 -19.13 -8.76
N LYS A 153 8.10 -20.16 -9.59
CA LYS A 153 7.69 -20.05 -11.00
C LYS A 153 6.27 -19.50 -11.19
N LYS A 154 5.45 -19.56 -10.15
CA LYS A 154 4.11 -19.00 -10.13
C LYS A 154 4.05 -17.55 -9.63
N ILE A 155 5.17 -16.92 -9.29
CA ILE A 155 5.17 -15.60 -8.68
C ILE A 155 5.73 -14.57 -9.64
N GLU A 156 4.96 -13.52 -9.91
CA GLU A 156 5.42 -12.34 -10.65
C GLU A 156 5.26 -11.07 -9.83
N VAL A 157 6.27 -10.19 -9.92
CA VAL A 157 6.21 -8.88 -9.27
C VAL A 157 5.44 -7.92 -10.16
N GLN A 158 4.26 -7.51 -9.70
CA GLN A 158 3.40 -6.52 -10.31
C GLN A 158 3.28 -5.31 -9.39
N ARG A 159 4.03 -4.25 -9.65
CA ARG A 159 4.07 -3.06 -8.80
C ARG A 159 2.78 -2.25 -8.87
N SER A 160 2.51 -1.46 -7.83
CA SER A 160 1.46 -0.44 -7.87
C SER A 160 1.89 0.69 -8.79
N GLY A 161 0.97 1.21 -9.59
CA GLY A 161 1.23 2.39 -10.40
C GLY A 161 0.84 3.69 -9.68
N VAL A 162 1.58 4.75 -9.98
CA VAL A 162 1.27 6.13 -9.60
C VAL A 162 0.77 6.87 -10.85
N PRO A 163 -0.37 7.56 -10.81
CA PRO A 163 -0.82 8.40 -11.91
C PRO A 163 0.05 9.67 -11.95
N LEU A 164 1.06 9.69 -12.80
CA LEU A 164 2.04 10.78 -12.88
C LEU A 164 1.40 12.11 -13.25
N ASP A 165 0.33 12.08 -14.03
CA ASP A 165 -0.44 13.29 -14.41
C ASP A 165 -1.13 13.94 -13.20
N ASP A 166 -1.49 13.14 -12.18
CA ASP A 166 -2.05 13.66 -10.92
C ASP A 166 -0.96 14.27 -10.03
N PHE A 167 0.30 13.83 -10.16
CA PHE A 167 1.45 14.25 -9.35
C PHE A 167 2.64 14.69 -10.22
N PRO A 168 2.47 15.67 -11.12
CA PRO A 168 3.58 16.12 -11.96
C PRO A 168 4.74 16.64 -11.13
N PHE A 169 5.96 16.37 -11.59
CA PHE A 169 7.17 16.88 -10.95
C PHE A 169 7.16 18.40 -10.86
N ARG A 170 7.47 18.91 -9.67
CA ARG A 170 7.75 20.35 -9.45
C ARG A 170 9.01 20.50 -8.64
N GLU A 171 9.92 21.32 -9.13
CA GLU A 171 11.11 21.68 -8.38
C GLU A 171 10.75 22.39 -7.08
N ARG A 172 11.50 22.07 -6.01
CA ARG A 172 11.20 22.59 -4.66
C ARG A 172 12.08 23.75 -4.33
N SER A 173 11.47 24.75 -3.71
CA SER A 173 12.15 25.84 -3.05
C SER A 173 12.25 25.53 -1.55
N PHE A 174 13.44 25.55 -0.98
CA PHE A 174 13.67 25.22 0.42
C PHE A 174 13.92 26.47 1.27
N PRO A 175 13.55 26.44 2.57
CA PRO A 175 13.80 27.55 3.50
C PRO A 175 15.29 27.90 3.59
N PRO A 176 15.66 29.15 3.97
CA PRO A 176 17.04 29.56 4.14
C PRO A 176 17.77 28.71 5.20
N ARG A 177 19.12 28.62 5.09
CA ARG A 177 19.97 27.84 5.99
C ARG A 177 19.99 28.35 7.43
N ASN A 178 19.66 29.60 7.65
CA ASN A 178 19.56 30.19 8.98
C ASN A 178 18.33 29.65 9.74
N ARG A 179 18.39 29.70 11.07
CA ARG A 179 17.36 29.12 11.97
C ARG A 179 15.92 29.65 11.79
N GLY A 180 15.69 30.65 10.94
CA GLY A 180 14.39 31.27 10.65
C GLY A 180 13.61 30.65 9.47
N GLY A 181 13.90 29.42 9.04
CA GLY A 181 13.20 28.80 7.93
C GLY A 181 11.96 28.02 8.36
N ALA A 182 10.79 28.37 7.82
CA ALA A 182 9.54 27.67 8.05
C ALA A 182 9.52 26.31 7.29
N TRP A 183 10.20 25.30 7.81
CA TRP A 183 10.19 23.96 7.25
C TRP A 183 8.82 23.31 7.37
N ARG A 184 8.35 22.68 6.31
CA ARG A 184 7.07 21.97 6.29
C ARG A 184 7.30 20.49 5.98
N PHE A 185 6.94 19.67 6.97
CA PHE A 185 7.01 18.22 6.88
C PHE A 185 5.63 17.63 6.64
N VAL A 186 5.56 16.48 5.99
CA VAL A 186 4.34 15.72 5.83
C VAL A 186 4.58 14.23 5.99
N GLN A 187 3.63 13.55 6.60
CA GLN A 187 3.46 12.10 6.53
C GLN A 187 2.01 11.77 6.18
N ALA A 188 1.80 11.02 5.10
CA ALA A 188 0.47 10.61 4.66
C ALA A 188 0.34 9.08 4.71
N CYS A 189 -0.47 8.57 5.65
CA CYS A 189 -0.66 7.13 5.84
C CYS A 189 -1.84 6.82 6.77
N ARG A 190 -2.24 5.55 6.86
CA ARG A 190 -3.11 5.09 7.96
C ARG A 190 -2.38 5.23 9.30
N LEU A 191 -3.09 5.67 10.35
CA LEU A 191 -2.50 5.83 11.67
C LEU A 191 -2.46 4.49 12.43
N ILE A 192 -1.54 3.62 12.02
CA ILE A 192 -1.30 2.27 12.55
C ILE A 192 0.19 2.09 12.88
N GLU A 193 0.49 1.12 13.76
CA GLU A 193 1.81 0.90 14.35
C GLU A 193 2.95 0.89 13.31
N LYS A 194 2.85 0.04 12.29
CA LYS A 194 3.90 -0.13 11.29
C LYS A 194 4.29 1.12 10.49
N LYS A 195 3.56 2.22 10.62
CA LYS A 195 3.86 3.48 9.93
C LYS A 195 4.86 4.38 10.65
N GLY A 196 5.33 3.96 11.84
CA GLY A 196 6.36 4.66 12.59
C GLY A 196 6.01 6.09 13.02
N LEU A 197 4.71 6.40 13.15
CA LEU A 197 4.25 7.75 13.52
C LEU A 197 4.82 8.27 14.84
N PRO A 198 5.02 7.46 15.89
CA PRO A 198 5.71 7.90 17.09
C PRO A 198 7.17 8.32 16.81
N VAL A 199 7.87 7.62 15.91
CA VAL A 199 9.22 8.00 15.45
C VAL A 199 9.17 9.37 14.78
N THR A 200 8.22 9.57 13.87
CA THR A 200 8.03 10.87 13.19
C THR A 200 7.86 12.02 14.19
N LEU A 201 7.02 11.84 15.22
CA LEU A 201 6.80 12.89 16.23
C LEU A 201 8.07 13.18 17.05
N ARG A 202 8.82 12.16 17.50
CA ARG A 202 10.07 12.35 18.25
C ARG A 202 11.16 13.00 17.42
N VAL A 203 11.30 12.59 16.17
CA VAL A 203 12.25 13.16 15.21
C VAL A 203 11.90 14.64 14.92
N PHE A 204 10.62 14.91 14.66
CA PHE A 204 10.14 16.27 14.45
C PHE A 204 10.32 17.14 15.70
N ALA A 205 10.07 16.62 16.90
CA ALA A 205 10.34 17.32 18.16
C ALA A 205 11.80 17.72 18.35
N SER A 206 12.72 16.88 17.85
CA SER A 206 14.15 17.21 17.85
C SER A 206 14.48 18.30 16.82
N PHE A 207 13.83 18.29 15.67
CA PHE A 207 14.05 19.25 14.59
C PHE A 207 13.51 20.65 14.95
N VAL A 208 12.30 20.72 15.50
CA VAL A 208 11.64 22.00 15.82
C VAL A 208 12.39 22.82 16.88
N ARG A 209 13.21 22.19 17.73
CA ARG A 209 14.07 22.91 18.70
C ARG A 209 15.08 23.84 18.02
N ASN A 210 15.53 23.51 16.82
CA ASN A 210 16.48 24.32 16.04
C ASN A 210 15.77 25.17 14.98
N TYR A 211 14.57 24.78 14.57
CA TYR A 211 13.73 25.44 13.57
C TYR A 211 12.30 25.63 14.13
N PRO A 212 12.11 26.61 15.04
CA PRO A 212 10.85 26.79 15.79
C PRO A 212 9.61 27.01 14.92
N ASP A 213 9.78 27.55 13.70
CA ASP A 213 8.69 27.77 12.75
C ASP A 213 8.38 26.56 11.88
N ALA A 214 9.03 25.42 12.14
CA ALA A 214 8.75 24.18 11.41
C ALA A 214 7.36 23.64 11.76
N THR A 215 6.69 23.06 10.77
CA THR A 215 5.38 22.42 10.93
C THR A 215 5.38 21.01 10.39
N LEU A 216 4.52 20.14 10.96
CA LEU A 216 4.32 18.79 10.51
C LEU A 216 2.82 18.53 10.25
N THR A 217 2.50 18.09 9.06
CA THR A 217 1.15 17.62 8.69
C THR A 217 1.12 16.10 8.68
N ILE A 218 0.24 15.51 9.49
CA ILE A 218 -0.05 14.07 9.47
C ILE A 218 -1.42 13.87 8.83
N ALA A 219 -1.43 13.35 7.60
CA ALA A 219 -2.64 13.11 6.82
C ALA A 219 -3.04 11.63 6.88
N GLY A 220 -4.25 11.38 7.37
CA GLY A 220 -4.84 10.05 7.46
C GLY A 220 -5.58 9.79 8.76
N GLU A 221 -6.18 8.61 8.83
CA GLU A 221 -6.96 8.14 9.96
C GLU A 221 -6.46 6.78 10.46
N GLY A 222 -6.79 6.47 11.70
CA GLY A 222 -6.51 5.17 12.30
C GLY A 222 -6.59 5.16 13.82
N PRO A 223 -6.46 3.97 14.42
CA PRO A 223 -6.66 3.78 15.85
C PRO A 223 -5.65 4.53 16.74
N LEU A 224 -4.48 4.91 16.20
CA LEU A 224 -3.44 5.57 16.97
C LEU A 224 -3.67 7.08 17.16
N LEU A 225 -4.69 7.71 16.55
CA LEU A 225 -4.87 9.16 16.56
C LEU A 225 -4.82 9.77 17.97
N ALA A 226 -5.56 9.18 18.91
CA ALA A 226 -5.60 9.69 20.30
C ALA A 226 -4.22 9.63 20.97
N GLN A 227 -3.52 8.52 20.82
CA GLN A 227 -2.17 8.31 21.37
C GLN A 227 -1.15 9.26 20.75
N LEU A 228 -1.24 9.51 19.43
CA LEU A 228 -0.33 10.42 18.73
C LEU A 228 -0.53 11.87 19.14
N ARG A 229 -1.77 12.30 19.37
CA ARG A 229 -2.07 13.64 19.92
C ARG A 229 -1.52 13.80 21.33
N GLU A 230 -1.63 12.77 22.17
CA GLU A 230 -1.06 12.80 23.52
C GLU A 230 0.47 12.89 23.45
N LEU A 231 1.12 12.06 22.64
CA LEU A 231 2.57 12.11 22.45
C LEU A 231 3.03 13.48 21.92
N ALA A 232 2.27 14.12 21.03
CA ALA A 232 2.61 15.46 20.55
C ALA A 232 2.59 16.51 21.69
N ARG A 233 1.61 16.41 22.64
CA ARG A 233 1.55 17.26 23.83
C ARG A 233 2.73 16.98 24.80
N GLU A 234 3.02 15.72 25.08
CA GLU A 234 4.17 15.32 25.92
C GLU A 234 5.51 15.86 25.36
N LEU A 235 5.65 15.82 24.04
CA LEU A 235 6.82 16.37 23.35
C LEU A 235 6.79 17.90 23.19
N LYS A 236 5.70 18.58 23.59
CA LYS A 236 5.47 20.03 23.48
C LYS A 236 5.57 20.55 22.03
N ILE A 237 4.99 19.78 21.09
CA ILE A 237 4.95 20.12 19.66
C ILE A 237 3.52 20.17 19.10
N ASP A 238 2.52 20.07 19.93
CA ASP A 238 1.10 20.03 19.53
C ASP A 238 0.66 21.26 18.72
N ASN A 239 1.24 22.44 18.98
CA ASN A 239 1.00 23.65 18.19
C ASN A 239 1.67 23.62 16.80
N SER A 240 2.67 22.76 16.59
CA SER A 240 3.41 22.62 15.34
C SER A 240 3.00 21.39 14.52
N VAL A 241 2.09 20.56 15.04
CA VAL A 241 1.63 19.31 14.40
C VAL A 241 0.13 19.40 14.08
N SER A 242 -0.22 19.18 12.82
CA SER A 242 -1.60 19.12 12.35
C SER A 242 -1.98 17.69 11.96
N PHE A 243 -3.11 17.19 12.48
CA PHE A 243 -3.73 15.92 12.11
C PHE A 243 -4.98 16.22 11.27
N THR A 244 -4.90 16.00 9.95
CA THR A 244 -5.98 16.38 9.03
C THR A 244 -7.14 15.39 8.98
N GLY A 245 -6.95 14.16 9.49
CA GLY A 245 -7.86 13.06 9.22
C GLY A 245 -7.77 12.61 7.75
N PHE A 246 -8.84 11.99 7.27
CA PHE A 246 -8.93 11.59 5.86
C PHE A 246 -9.12 12.82 4.97
N ILE A 247 -8.33 12.92 3.91
CA ILE A 247 -8.37 14.02 2.93
C ILE A 247 -8.54 13.48 1.50
N SER A 248 -9.01 14.31 0.59
CA SER A 248 -9.09 13.98 -0.84
C SER A 248 -7.71 13.89 -1.49
N GLN A 249 -7.63 13.33 -2.70
CA GLN A 249 -6.38 13.26 -3.46
C GLN A 249 -5.88 14.66 -3.85
N ASP A 250 -6.79 15.58 -4.18
CA ASP A 250 -6.43 16.96 -4.51
C ASP A 250 -5.83 17.68 -3.29
N GLN A 251 -6.46 17.54 -2.12
CA GLN A 251 -5.91 18.08 -0.87
C GLN A 251 -4.56 17.46 -0.52
N LEU A 252 -4.38 16.15 -0.74
CA LEU A 252 -3.11 15.48 -0.50
C LEU A 252 -2.02 16.02 -1.44
N ARG A 253 -2.34 16.19 -2.71
CA ARG A 253 -1.46 16.79 -3.72
C ARG A 253 -1.03 18.21 -3.33
N ASP A 254 -1.98 19.04 -2.90
CA ASP A 254 -1.70 20.41 -2.48
C ASP A 254 -0.77 20.43 -1.25
N ILE A 255 -0.99 19.53 -0.28
CA ILE A 255 -0.11 19.38 0.88
C ILE A 255 1.30 18.95 0.43
N PHE A 256 1.43 18.00 -0.52
CA PHE A 256 2.74 17.60 -1.02
C PHE A 256 3.48 18.79 -1.67
N TYR A 257 2.81 19.58 -2.49
CA TYR A 257 3.42 20.76 -3.12
C TYR A 257 3.73 21.88 -2.14
N ALA A 258 3.00 21.98 -1.05
CA ALA A 258 3.29 22.94 0.01
C ALA A 258 4.40 22.46 0.97
N SER A 259 4.79 21.19 0.93
CA SER A 259 5.76 20.58 1.85
C SER A 259 7.19 20.60 1.28
N HIS A 260 8.18 20.47 2.17
CA HIS A 260 9.59 20.43 1.84
C HIS A 260 10.17 19.00 2.01
N ILE A 261 9.65 18.22 2.95
CA ILE A 261 10.13 16.87 3.28
C ILE A 261 8.94 15.95 3.57
N PHE A 262 8.99 14.74 3.01
CA PHE A 262 8.08 13.64 3.33
C PHE A 262 8.79 12.67 4.28
N LEU A 263 8.15 12.35 5.40
CA LEU A 263 8.64 11.38 6.37
C LEU A 263 7.87 10.06 6.26
N HIS A 264 8.59 8.94 6.26
CA HIS A 264 7.95 7.61 6.28
C HIS A 264 8.80 6.57 7.04
N PRO A 265 9.02 6.75 8.34
CA PRO A 265 9.85 5.84 9.13
C PRO A 265 9.07 4.57 9.52
N SER A 266 8.60 3.81 8.52
CA SER A 266 7.91 2.54 8.73
C SER A 266 8.80 1.54 9.47
N GLU A 267 8.16 0.70 10.28
CA GLU A 267 8.81 -0.33 11.08
C GLU A 267 8.00 -1.63 11.08
N THR A 268 8.62 -2.72 11.44
CA THR A 268 7.93 -3.99 11.65
C THR A 268 7.00 -3.88 12.86
N GLY A 269 5.70 -4.06 12.64
CA GLY A 269 4.71 -4.08 13.71
C GLY A 269 4.90 -5.25 14.67
N ARG A 270 4.31 -5.19 15.86
CA ARG A 270 4.36 -6.26 16.87
C ARG A 270 3.78 -7.58 16.36
N ASP A 271 2.85 -7.50 15.41
CA ASP A 271 2.24 -8.65 14.72
C ASP A 271 3.10 -9.19 13.56
N GLY A 272 4.34 -8.72 13.41
CA GLY A 272 5.23 -9.04 12.30
C GLY A 272 4.84 -8.40 10.96
N ASN A 273 3.82 -7.54 10.96
CA ASN A 273 3.33 -6.88 9.75
C ASN A 273 4.34 -5.89 9.20
N GLN A 274 4.70 -6.09 7.95
CA GLN A 274 5.63 -5.24 7.22
C GLN A 274 4.92 -4.36 6.19
N GLU A 275 5.62 -3.34 5.73
CA GLU A 275 5.18 -2.50 4.63
C GLU A 275 5.52 -3.16 3.29
N GLY A 276 4.65 -2.98 2.30
CA GLY A 276 5.05 -3.14 0.91
C GLY A 276 5.81 -1.90 0.43
N ILE A 277 5.40 -1.36 -0.72
CA ILE A 277 5.86 -0.05 -1.17
C ILE A 277 4.70 0.93 -0.94
N PRO A 278 4.85 1.95 -0.07
CA PRO A 278 3.75 2.88 0.25
C PRO A 278 3.37 3.76 -0.94
N ASN A 279 2.09 3.73 -1.36
CA ASN A 279 1.64 4.54 -2.49
C ASN A 279 1.80 6.05 -2.23
N SER A 280 1.46 6.54 -1.04
CA SER A 280 1.63 7.97 -0.69
C SER A 280 3.09 8.44 -0.73
N MET A 281 4.03 7.53 -0.44
CA MET A 281 5.47 7.80 -0.58
C MET A 281 5.85 7.93 -2.06
N LEU A 282 5.37 7.02 -2.91
CA LEU A 282 5.60 7.09 -4.36
C LEU A 282 4.96 8.35 -4.97
N GLU A 283 3.75 8.71 -4.54
CA GLU A 283 3.05 9.95 -4.95
C GLU A 283 3.84 11.20 -4.52
N ALA A 284 4.40 11.20 -3.30
CA ALA A 284 5.29 12.27 -2.83
C ALA A 284 6.58 12.36 -3.66
N MET A 285 7.25 11.22 -3.91
CA MET A 285 8.43 11.16 -4.77
C MET A 285 8.13 11.67 -6.19
N ALA A 286 7.04 11.21 -6.81
CA ALA A 286 6.61 11.65 -8.15
C ALA A 286 6.47 13.17 -8.21
N SER A 287 5.91 13.79 -7.17
CA SER A 287 5.75 15.25 -7.08
C SER A 287 7.06 16.02 -6.93
N GLY A 288 8.21 15.33 -6.76
CA GLY A 288 9.53 15.92 -6.49
C GLY A 288 9.78 16.24 -5.01
N LEU A 289 8.99 15.68 -4.08
CA LEU A 289 9.15 15.89 -2.65
C LEU A 289 10.25 14.96 -2.10
N PRO A 290 11.34 15.48 -1.49
CA PRO A 290 12.37 14.68 -0.85
C PRO A 290 11.80 13.74 0.21
N VAL A 291 12.14 12.46 0.15
CA VAL A 291 11.62 11.41 1.04
C VAL A 291 12.70 10.93 1.98
N PHE A 292 12.38 10.91 3.28
CA PHE A 292 13.17 10.31 4.35
C PHE A 292 12.39 9.14 4.94
N ALA A 293 12.91 7.94 4.81
CA ALA A 293 12.24 6.71 5.18
C ALA A 293 13.19 5.72 5.88
N THR A 294 12.68 4.55 6.20
CA THR A 294 13.47 3.46 6.80
C THR A 294 13.77 2.36 5.79
N GLN A 295 14.87 1.62 6.01
CA GLN A 295 15.21 0.40 5.28
C GLN A 295 14.26 -0.74 5.69
N HIS A 296 12.96 -0.58 5.36
CA HIS A 296 11.88 -1.46 5.79
C HIS A 296 11.08 -2.01 4.62
N GLY A 297 10.82 -3.31 4.66
CA GLY A 297 9.92 -3.99 3.71
C GLY A 297 10.32 -3.78 2.25
N GLY A 298 9.41 -3.23 1.46
CA GLY A 298 9.63 -2.91 0.05
C GLY A 298 10.15 -1.49 -0.23
N ILE A 299 10.33 -0.66 0.80
CA ILE A 299 10.77 0.75 0.64
C ILE A 299 12.11 0.85 -0.10
N PRO A 300 13.14 0.01 0.19
CA PRO A 300 14.41 0.04 -0.54
C PRO A 300 14.33 -0.31 -2.02
N GLU A 301 13.21 -0.84 -2.50
CA GLU A 301 13.00 -1.09 -3.93
C GLU A 301 12.60 0.19 -4.69
N ALA A 302 12.08 1.19 -3.98
CA ALA A 302 11.69 2.47 -4.54
C ALA A 302 12.74 3.56 -4.34
N ILE A 303 13.55 3.47 -3.28
CA ILE A 303 14.51 4.49 -2.89
C ILE A 303 15.93 3.91 -2.92
N GLU A 304 16.80 4.53 -3.70
CA GLU A 304 18.24 4.38 -3.61
C GLU A 304 18.77 5.41 -2.61
N ASN A 305 19.37 4.91 -1.50
CA ASN A 305 19.77 5.75 -0.38
C ASN A 305 20.83 6.81 -0.80
N GLY A 306 20.55 8.06 -0.48
CA GLY A 306 21.40 9.20 -0.81
C GLY A 306 21.30 9.69 -2.27
N VAL A 307 20.55 8.99 -3.13
CA VAL A 307 20.36 9.31 -4.55
C VAL A 307 18.93 9.77 -4.83
N SER A 308 17.93 8.91 -4.54
CA SER A 308 16.50 9.21 -4.81
C SER A 308 15.66 9.40 -3.55
N GLY A 309 16.31 9.47 -2.41
CA GLY A 309 15.75 9.68 -1.08
C GLY A 309 16.77 9.27 -0.01
N VAL A 310 16.39 9.35 1.25
CA VAL A 310 17.23 8.99 2.38
C VAL A 310 16.62 7.81 3.12
N LEU A 311 17.41 6.75 3.35
CA LEU A 311 17.03 5.57 4.10
C LEU A 311 17.89 5.43 5.35
N VAL A 312 17.23 5.25 6.50
CA VAL A 312 17.87 4.96 7.79
C VAL A 312 17.42 3.59 8.32
N PRO A 313 18.11 2.97 9.27
CA PRO A 313 17.64 1.75 9.93
C PRO A 313 16.27 1.97 10.62
N GLU A 314 15.47 0.90 10.71
CA GLU A 314 14.24 0.92 11.51
C GLU A 314 14.54 1.30 12.97
N ARG A 315 13.67 2.13 13.58
CA ARG A 315 13.77 2.54 15.00
C ARG A 315 15.03 3.29 15.37
N ASP A 316 15.77 3.80 14.39
CA ASP A 316 16.92 4.67 14.63
C ASP A 316 16.52 6.15 14.48
N ASP A 317 15.82 6.66 15.49
CA ASP A 317 15.43 8.08 15.56
C ASP A 317 16.62 9.01 15.41
N LYS A 318 17.78 8.62 15.97
CA LYS A 318 18.99 9.44 15.95
C LYS A 318 19.58 9.56 14.53
N ALA A 319 19.59 8.46 13.78
CA ALA A 319 20.04 8.48 12.40
C ALA A 319 19.12 9.35 11.54
N LEU A 320 17.79 9.26 11.73
CA LEU A 320 16.84 10.07 10.98
C LEU A 320 16.96 11.57 11.34
N VAL A 321 17.13 11.90 12.62
CA VAL A 321 17.39 13.29 13.07
C VAL A 321 18.66 13.83 12.41
N ARG A 322 19.77 13.08 12.45
CA ARG A 322 21.04 13.47 11.84
C ARG A 322 20.87 13.75 10.35
N ALA A 323 20.27 12.81 9.62
CA ALA A 323 20.05 12.94 8.18
C ALA A 323 19.21 14.20 7.83
N LEU A 324 18.19 14.52 8.63
CA LEU A 324 17.38 15.71 8.43
C LEU A 324 18.16 17.02 8.67
N PHE A 325 19.01 17.06 9.71
CA PHE A 325 19.83 18.24 9.97
C PHE A 325 20.91 18.46 8.90
N GLU A 326 21.56 17.40 8.44
CA GLU A 326 22.53 17.45 7.35
C GLU A 326 21.84 17.94 6.06
N ALA A 327 20.71 17.36 5.69
CA ALA A 327 19.96 17.75 4.50
C ALA A 327 19.42 19.19 4.57
N ALA A 328 19.03 19.68 5.75
CA ALA A 328 18.56 21.05 5.92
C ALA A 328 19.68 22.10 5.64
N GLN A 329 20.96 21.69 5.70
CA GLN A 329 22.10 22.52 5.35
C GLN A 329 22.49 22.42 3.87
N ASP A 330 21.95 21.43 3.12
CA ASP A 330 22.29 21.19 1.71
C ASP A 330 21.06 21.16 0.82
N ARG A 331 20.71 22.32 0.27
CA ARG A 331 19.56 22.46 -0.64
C ARG A 331 19.80 21.78 -1.99
N HIS A 332 21.05 21.71 -2.46
CA HIS A 332 21.36 21.00 -3.70
C HIS A 332 21.14 19.52 -3.54
N PHE A 333 21.53 18.95 -2.41
CA PHE A 333 21.23 17.58 -2.06
C PHE A 333 19.72 17.32 -2.03
N LEU A 334 18.94 18.17 -1.34
CA LEU A 334 17.48 18.03 -1.30
C LEU A 334 16.83 18.13 -2.68
N SER A 335 17.23 19.10 -3.51
CA SER A 335 16.74 19.21 -4.90
C SER A 335 17.13 17.99 -5.72
N GLY A 336 18.36 17.48 -5.54
CA GLY A 336 18.87 16.30 -6.24
C GLY A 336 18.07 15.05 -5.93
N ILE A 337 17.89 14.71 -4.65
CA ILE A 337 17.12 13.53 -4.25
C ILE A 337 15.63 13.64 -4.59
N GLY A 338 15.06 14.85 -4.60
CA GLY A 338 13.68 15.08 -5.03
C GLY A 338 13.50 14.80 -6.54
N ARG A 339 14.42 15.27 -7.38
CA ARG A 339 14.43 15.04 -8.82
C ARG A 339 14.65 13.57 -9.15
N ALA A 340 15.71 12.97 -8.62
CA ALA A 340 16.02 11.55 -8.84
C ALA A 340 14.92 10.63 -8.28
N GLY A 341 14.25 11.03 -7.20
CA GLY A 341 13.08 10.33 -6.67
C GLY A 341 11.93 10.31 -7.66
N ALA A 342 11.62 11.44 -8.29
CA ALA A 342 10.56 11.53 -9.30
C ALA A 342 10.90 10.70 -10.56
N GLU A 343 12.16 10.75 -11.02
CA GLU A 343 12.65 9.95 -12.14
C GLU A 343 12.55 8.44 -11.86
N ALA A 344 12.95 8.00 -10.65
CA ALA A 344 12.84 6.60 -10.24
C ALA A 344 11.37 6.11 -10.20
N VAL A 345 10.43 6.97 -9.80
CA VAL A 345 9.00 6.64 -9.82
C VAL A 345 8.47 6.60 -11.25
N ALA A 346 8.84 7.54 -12.10
CA ALA A 346 8.44 7.56 -13.50
C ALA A 346 8.92 6.31 -14.25
N GLU A 347 10.15 5.86 -13.99
CA GLU A 347 10.71 4.65 -14.60
C GLU A 347 10.03 3.35 -14.13
N LYS A 348 9.82 3.22 -12.82
CA LYS A 348 9.48 1.91 -12.20
C LYS A 348 8.03 1.78 -11.79
N PHE A 349 7.33 2.90 -11.58
CA PHE A 349 6.02 2.94 -10.94
C PHE A 349 4.99 3.77 -11.72
N ASP A 350 5.25 4.15 -12.96
CA ASP A 350 4.24 4.80 -13.79
C ASP A 350 3.00 3.90 -13.96
N GLN A 351 1.81 4.46 -13.72
CA GLN A 351 0.55 3.71 -13.73
C GLN A 351 0.27 3.10 -15.10
N SER A 352 0.49 3.84 -16.18
CA SER A 352 0.19 3.38 -17.53
C SER A 352 1.04 2.17 -17.91
N THR A 353 2.32 2.19 -17.53
CA THR A 353 3.26 1.10 -17.73
C THR A 353 2.90 -0.12 -16.88
N GLN A 354 2.54 0.09 -15.60
CA GLN A 354 2.17 -1.02 -14.71
C GLN A 354 0.82 -1.65 -15.10
N VAL A 355 -0.11 -0.88 -15.61
CA VAL A 355 -1.40 -1.39 -16.13
C VAL A 355 -1.18 -2.21 -17.41
N ARG A 356 -0.40 -1.71 -18.36
CA ARG A 356 -0.05 -2.49 -19.58
C ARG A 356 0.60 -3.82 -19.24
N ARG A 357 1.56 -3.84 -18.30
CA ARG A 357 2.17 -5.07 -17.83
C ARG A 357 1.15 -6.04 -17.22
N LEU A 358 0.18 -5.54 -16.45
CA LEU A 358 -0.89 -6.38 -15.91
C LEU A 358 -1.77 -6.97 -17.02
N GLU A 359 -2.10 -6.18 -18.04
CA GLU A 359 -2.87 -6.66 -19.19
C GLU A 359 -2.11 -7.70 -20.00
N ASP A 360 -0.80 -7.54 -20.20
CA ASP A 360 0.06 -8.56 -20.84
C ASP A 360 0.01 -9.88 -20.06
N ILE A 361 0.06 -9.83 -18.73
CA ILE A 361 -0.11 -11.01 -17.88
C ILE A 361 -1.49 -11.64 -18.09
N TYR A 362 -2.55 -10.84 -18.13
CA TYR A 362 -3.90 -11.36 -18.36
C TYR A 362 -4.03 -12.01 -19.75
N LEU A 363 -3.60 -11.34 -20.80
CA LEU A 363 -3.69 -11.82 -22.18
C LEU A 363 -2.90 -13.10 -22.37
N ARG A 364 -1.68 -13.17 -21.84
CA ARG A 364 -0.85 -14.38 -21.84
C ARG A 364 -1.58 -15.57 -21.18
N LEU A 365 -2.22 -15.35 -20.04
CA LEU A 365 -2.90 -16.43 -19.29
C LEU A 365 -4.15 -16.94 -20.00
N ILE A 366 -4.85 -16.10 -20.77
CA ILE A 366 -6.03 -16.50 -21.54
C ILE A 366 -5.70 -16.99 -22.95
N GLY A 367 -4.40 -17.14 -23.30
CA GLY A 367 -3.96 -17.65 -24.60
C GLY A 367 -4.15 -16.67 -25.76
N ARG A 368 -4.17 -15.37 -25.49
CA ARG A 368 -4.08 -14.32 -26.50
C ARG A 368 -2.68 -13.69 -26.40
N SER A 369 -1.79 -14.09 -27.30
CA SER A 369 -0.60 -13.29 -27.64
C SER A 369 -1.04 -12.29 -28.69
N ASP A 370 -0.64 -11.03 -28.56
CA ASP A 370 -0.82 -10.03 -29.59
C ASP A 370 -0.03 -10.38 -30.85
#